data_56baa49f0eab9560ce72425bb21786b1
#
_entry.id   56baa49f0eab9560ce72425bb21786b1
#
_cell.length_a   1.000
_cell.length_b   1.000
_cell.length_c   1.000
_cell.angle_alpha   90.00
_cell.angle_beta   90.00
_cell.angle_gamma   90.00
#
_symmetry.space_group_name_H-M   'P 1'
#
loop_
_entity.id
_entity.type
_entity.pdbx_description
1 polymer ?
#
loop_
_entity_poly.entity_id
_entity_poly.type
_entity_poly.pdbx_seq_one_letter_code
_entity_poly.pdbx_strand_id
1 'polypeptide(L)'
;MKKKFALSLVALASTALLVACGEVKSGPANATGNPVDEKVIKIGFNFEETGAAASYGTSEQKGAQLAVDQINAAGGIDGKQIEVVDKDNKSETAEAASISTNLVTQSKVAAIVGPATSGATAAAVANATQAGVPLISPSATQDGLTKGQDFLFIGTFQDSFQGKIISNYVSNKLNAKKVVLYTDNSSDYAKGIAKSFRDSFSGEIVADETFVAGDTDFQAALTKIKDKDFDAIVVPGYYTEAGKIVNQARGMGIDKPIVGADGLNGAEFVQQATAERATNIYFISGFATTVDVSDKAKAFLEAYRAKYNEDPSTFAALAYDSVYLVANAAKGAKTSVDIKNNLAKTQNFEGVTGQTSFDADHNTVKTAYMMTMNNGKVEAAEVAKP
;
A
#
# COMPACT_ATOMS: atom_id res chain seq x y z
N MET A 1 28.90 -38.64 -72.35
CA MET A 1 29.01 -38.52 -70.89
C MET A 1 27.87 -37.61 -70.40
N LYS A 2 26.80 -38.18 -69.91
CA LYS A 2 25.65 -37.44 -69.43
C LYS A 2 25.45 -37.83 -67.97
N LYS A 3 25.69 -36.89 -67.04
CA LYS A 3 25.41 -37.03 -65.61
C LYS A 3 23.97 -36.67 -65.39
N LYS A 4 23.14 -37.59 -64.80
CA LYS A 4 21.80 -37.39 -64.36
C LYS A 4 21.83 -36.86 -62.93
N PHE A 5 21.21 -35.69 -62.69
CA PHE A 5 20.91 -35.20 -61.37
C PHE A 5 19.53 -35.70 -60.94
N ALA A 6 19.46 -36.38 -59.83
CA ALA A 6 18.18 -36.77 -59.21
C ALA A 6 17.78 -35.66 -58.25
N LEU A 7 16.55 -35.12 -58.45
CA LEU A 7 15.91 -34.18 -57.57
C LEU A 7 15.10 -34.97 -56.52
N SER A 8 15.51 -34.86 -55.27
CA SER A 8 14.71 -35.37 -54.14
C SER A 8 13.72 -34.31 -53.66
N LEU A 9 12.43 -34.57 -53.79
CA LEU A 9 11.38 -33.76 -53.24
C LEU A 9 11.26 -34.03 -51.74
N VAL A 10 11.51 -32.99 -50.91
CA VAL A 10 11.20 -33.01 -49.47
C VAL A 10 9.84 -32.35 -49.27
N ALA A 11 8.85 -33.14 -48.87
CA ALA A 11 7.52 -32.67 -48.50
C ALA A 11 7.63 -32.03 -47.11
N LEU A 12 7.41 -30.73 -47.03
CA LEU A 12 7.24 -30.00 -45.76
C LEU A 12 5.78 -30.18 -45.28
N ALA A 13 5.59 -30.97 -44.25
CA ALA A 13 4.34 -31.03 -43.53
C ALA A 13 4.22 -29.81 -42.60
N SER A 14 3.38 -28.87 -42.98
CA SER A 14 3.03 -27.70 -42.14
C SER A 14 2.06 -28.10 -41.03
N THR A 15 2.56 -28.36 -39.83
CA THR A 15 1.69 -28.46 -38.66
C THR A 15 1.33 -27.04 -38.18
N ALA A 16 0.06 -26.69 -38.41
CA ALA A 16 -0.55 -25.49 -37.85
C ALA A 16 -0.68 -25.67 -36.33
N LEU A 17 0.19 -25.01 -35.57
CA LEU A 17 0.01 -24.81 -34.13
C LEU A 17 -1.07 -23.75 -33.93
N LEU A 18 -2.25 -24.17 -33.50
CA LEU A 18 -3.27 -23.31 -32.91
C LEU A 18 -2.70 -22.77 -31.61
N VAL A 19 -2.24 -21.53 -31.63
CA VAL A 19 -1.94 -20.76 -30.41
C VAL A 19 -3.29 -20.40 -29.81
N ALA A 20 -3.73 -21.19 -28.82
CA ALA A 20 -4.74 -20.74 -27.90
C ALA A 20 -4.16 -19.57 -27.12
N CYS A 21 -4.75 -18.37 -27.26
CA CYS A 21 -4.53 -17.25 -26.35
C CYS A 21 -5.09 -17.62 -24.98
N GLY A 22 -4.32 -18.37 -24.18
CA GLY A 22 -4.49 -18.47 -22.76
C GLY A 22 -3.67 -17.35 -22.13
N GLU A 23 -4.26 -16.62 -21.21
CA GLU A 23 -3.55 -15.66 -20.37
C GLU A 23 -2.28 -16.33 -19.81
N VAL A 24 -1.13 -15.77 -20.11
CA VAL A 24 0.13 -16.22 -19.54
C VAL A 24 0.15 -15.76 -18.08
N LYS A 25 -0.22 -16.64 -17.16
CA LYS A 25 0.03 -16.46 -15.75
C LYS A 25 1.55 -16.40 -15.57
N SER A 26 2.06 -15.22 -15.25
CA SER A 26 3.48 -14.98 -15.07
C SER A 26 3.92 -15.41 -13.66
N GLY A 27 4.12 -16.70 -13.49
CA GLY A 27 4.79 -17.28 -12.33
C GLY A 27 5.44 -18.60 -12.77
N PRO A 28 6.58 -19.02 -12.22
CA PRO A 28 7.13 -20.32 -12.56
C PRO A 28 6.13 -21.39 -12.10
N ALA A 29 5.55 -22.12 -13.05
CA ALA A 29 4.59 -23.20 -12.80
C ALA A 29 5.10 -24.29 -11.83
N ASN A 30 6.37 -24.19 -11.37
CA ASN A 30 7.07 -25.13 -10.50
C ASN A 30 7.91 -24.45 -9.42
N ALA A 31 7.53 -23.27 -8.91
CA ALA A 31 8.22 -22.71 -7.75
C ALA A 31 8.07 -23.67 -6.56
N THR A 32 9.18 -24.21 -6.07
CA THR A 32 9.16 -25.10 -4.90
C THR A 32 9.03 -24.35 -3.58
N GLY A 33 9.32 -23.06 -3.61
CA GLY A 33 9.31 -22.18 -2.45
C GLY A 33 10.42 -22.50 -1.42
N ASN A 34 10.47 -21.70 -0.37
CA ASN A 34 11.34 -21.97 0.77
C ASN A 34 10.66 -22.96 1.74
N PRO A 35 11.40 -23.90 2.34
CA PRO A 35 10.84 -24.76 3.38
C PRO A 35 10.51 -23.94 4.63
N VAL A 36 9.42 -24.28 5.30
CA VAL A 36 9.12 -23.80 6.65
C VAL A 36 9.90 -24.65 7.63
N ASP A 37 10.79 -24.04 8.40
CA ASP A 37 11.60 -24.72 9.40
C ASP A 37 10.73 -25.46 10.45
N GLU A 38 11.25 -26.54 11.01
CA GLU A 38 10.53 -27.33 12.00
C GLU A 38 10.42 -26.64 13.38
N LYS A 39 11.29 -25.67 13.66
CA LYS A 39 11.39 -25.00 14.97
C LYS A 39 10.91 -23.55 14.93
N VAL A 40 11.15 -22.85 13.82
CA VAL A 40 10.83 -21.43 13.66
C VAL A 40 10.16 -21.17 12.32
N ILE A 41 9.39 -20.08 12.24
CA ILE A 41 8.85 -19.54 10.99
C ILE A 41 9.53 -18.22 10.73
N LYS A 42 10.41 -18.17 9.71
CA LYS A 42 11.11 -16.94 9.36
C LYS A 42 10.22 -16.04 8.50
N ILE A 43 9.99 -14.83 8.96
CA ILE A 43 9.27 -13.78 8.22
C ILE A 43 10.23 -12.63 7.96
N GLY A 44 10.34 -12.20 6.69
CA GLY A 44 11.12 -11.04 6.31
C GLY A 44 10.29 -9.77 6.45
N PHE A 45 10.86 -8.73 7.04
CA PHE A 45 10.33 -7.38 6.96
C PHE A 45 11.16 -6.58 5.95
N ASN A 46 10.48 -5.88 5.05
CA ASN A 46 11.07 -5.05 4.01
C ASN A 46 10.36 -3.69 4.02
N PHE A 47 10.71 -2.87 4.99
CA PHE A 47 10.01 -1.60 5.22
C PHE A 47 10.89 -0.40 4.89
N GLU A 48 10.26 0.74 4.67
CA GLU A 48 10.85 2.05 4.49
C GLU A 48 11.16 2.68 5.86
N GLU A 49 12.15 2.15 6.62
CA GLU A 49 12.43 2.63 7.97
C GLU A 49 13.22 3.95 7.98
N THR A 50 13.88 4.26 6.89
CA THR A 50 14.53 5.56 6.64
C THR A 50 14.13 6.14 5.29
N GLY A 51 14.50 7.40 5.01
CA GLY A 51 14.20 8.08 3.75
C GLY A 51 12.84 8.77 3.70
N ALA A 52 12.35 9.02 2.49
CA ALA A 52 11.18 9.88 2.26
C ALA A 52 9.85 9.31 2.77
N ALA A 53 9.73 7.99 2.91
CA ALA A 53 8.54 7.30 3.40
C ALA A 53 8.73 6.68 4.80
N ALA A 54 9.74 7.14 5.56
CA ALA A 54 10.11 6.56 6.85
C ALA A 54 8.97 6.54 7.88
N SER A 55 8.06 7.51 7.84
CA SER A 55 6.89 7.54 8.72
C SER A 55 6.00 6.31 8.53
N TYR A 56 5.79 5.88 7.29
CA TYR A 56 4.99 4.69 7.00
C TYR A 56 5.72 3.43 7.45
N GLY A 57 6.95 3.23 6.98
CA GLY A 57 7.70 2.01 7.25
C GLY A 57 8.02 1.79 8.71
N THR A 58 8.39 2.82 9.47
CA THR A 58 8.60 2.71 10.91
C THR A 58 7.31 2.39 11.67
N SER A 59 6.18 2.97 11.24
CA SER A 59 4.87 2.62 11.81
C SER A 59 4.50 1.17 11.50
N GLU A 60 4.70 0.71 10.27
CA GLU A 60 4.45 -0.69 9.88
C GLU A 60 5.34 -1.65 10.65
N GLN A 61 6.63 -1.37 10.76
CA GLN A 61 7.57 -2.16 11.53
C GLN A 61 7.12 -2.33 12.99
N LYS A 62 6.71 -1.25 13.66
CA LYS A 62 6.20 -1.30 15.03
C LYS A 62 4.93 -2.16 15.14
N GLY A 63 3.97 -1.98 14.22
CA GLY A 63 2.74 -2.76 14.19
C GLY A 63 2.99 -4.25 13.95
N ALA A 64 3.82 -4.56 12.96
CA ALA A 64 4.24 -5.92 12.62
C ALA A 64 4.99 -6.60 13.79
N GLN A 65 5.92 -5.89 14.43
CA GLN A 65 6.67 -6.40 15.57
C GLN A 65 5.77 -6.66 16.79
N LEU A 66 4.77 -5.80 17.03
CA LEU A 66 3.79 -6.06 18.11
C LEU A 66 3.00 -7.34 17.85
N ALA A 67 2.58 -7.58 16.63
CA ALA A 67 1.89 -8.82 16.25
C ALA A 67 2.78 -10.05 16.47
N VAL A 68 4.03 -10.00 16.04
CA VAL A 68 5.01 -11.08 16.25
C VAL A 68 5.19 -11.39 17.73
N ASP A 69 5.37 -10.37 18.57
CA ASP A 69 5.56 -10.54 20.01
C ASP A 69 4.35 -11.21 20.67
N GLN A 70 3.14 -10.80 20.28
CA GLN A 70 1.91 -11.38 20.81
C GLN A 70 1.71 -12.83 20.37
N ILE A 71 1.97 -13.13 19.09
CA ILE A 71 1.89 -14.50 18.57
C ILE A 71 2.90 -15.39 19.28
N ASN A 72 4.12 -14.92 19.43
CA ASN A 72 5.19 -15.67 20.12
C ASN A 72 4.88 -15.89 21.60
N ALA A 73 4.37 -14.87 22.29
CA ALA A 73 3.93 -14.97 23.68
C ALA A 73 2.77 -15.97 23.87
N ALA A 74 1.90 -16.11 22.86
CA ALA A 74 0.81 -17.08 22.84
C ALA A 74 1.26 -18.51 22.48
N GLY A 75 2.56 -18.77 22.31
CA GLY A 75 3.13 -20.08 21.99
C GLY A 75 3.50 -20.29 20.53
N GLY A 76 3.43 -19.24 19.72
CA GLY A 76 3.79 -19.27 18.30
C GLY A 76 2.71 -19.89 17.39
N ILE A 77 3.12 -20.29 16.21
CA ILE A 77 2.27 -20.93 15.20
C ILE A 77 2.56 -22.44 15.20
N ASP A 78 1.58 -23.26 15.60
CA ASP A 78 1.76 -24.71 15.76
C ASP A 78 2.98 -25.07 16.66
N GLY A 79 3.22 -24.26 17.71
CA GLY A 79 4.36 -24.40 18.62
C GLY A 79 5.68 -23.85 18.09
N LYS A 80 5.72 -23.25 16.90
CA LYS A 80 6.91 -22.64 16.30
C LYS A 80 6.92 -21.14 16.55
N GLN A 81 8.03 -20.59 16.99
CA GLN A 81 8.20 -19.15 17.15
C GLN A 81 8.38 -18.47 15.79
N ILE A 82 7.90 -17.24 15.64
CA ILE A 82 8.25 -16.39 14.51
C ILE A 82 9.63 -15.77 14.77
N GLU A 83 10.53 -15.93 13.81
CA GLU A 83 11.81 -15.26 13.73
C GLU A 83 11.73 -14.18 12.65
N VAL A 84 11.96 -12.92 13.02
CA VAL A 84 11.92 -11.80 12.09
C VAL A 84 13.30 -11.55 11.50
N VAL A 85 13.36 -11.35 10.18
CA VAL A 85 14.53 -10.81 9.48
C VAL A 85 14.15 -9.43 8.97
N ASP A 86 14.51 -8.42 9.75
CA ASP A 86 14.15 -7.02 9.52
C ASP A 86 15.18 -6.30 8.65
N LYS A 87 14.72 -5.53 7.65
CA LYS A 87 15.55 -4.84 6.66
C LYS A 87 14.93 -3.52 6.23
N ASP A 88 15.70 -2.44 6.38
CA ASP A 88 15.36 -1.10 5.92
C ASP A 88 15.67 -0.94 4.42
N ASN A 89 14.66 -0.66 3.60
CA ASN A 89 14.81 -0.39 2.17
C ASN A 89 15.09 1.08 1.85
N LYS A 90 15.18 1.94 2.87
CA LYS A 90 15.56 3.37 2.79
C LYS A 90 14.66 4.21 1.90
N SER A 91 13.45 3.76 1.65
CA SER A 91 12.52 4.35 0.68
C SER A 91 13.01 4.31 -0.78
N GLU A 92 13.95 3.40 -1.08
CA GLU A 92 14.55 3.27 -2.40
C GLU A 92 14.04 1.98 -3.08
N THR A 93 13.44 2.11 -4.25
CA THR A 93 12.85 0.97 -4.98
C THR A 93 13.89 -0.11 -5.33
N ALA A 94 15.11 0.30 -5.69
CA ALA A 94 16.21 -0.63 -5.98
C ALA A 94 16.66 -1.40 -4.73
N GLU A 95 16.69 -0.75 -3.57
CA GLU A 95 17.00 -1.39 -2.30
C GLU A 95 15.90 -2.37 -1.90
N ALA A 96 14.63 -2.00 -2.04
CA ALA A 96 13.49 -2.89 -1.77
C ALA A 96 13.57 -4.19 -2.61
N ALA A 97 13.94 -4.10 -3.90
CA ALA A 97 14.17 -5.27 -4.76
C ALA A 97 15.37 -6.10 -4.30
N SER A 98 16.49 -5.47 -3.93
CA SER A 98 17.69 -6.12 -3.42
C SER A 98 17.42 -6.87 -2.11
N ILE A 99 16.72 -6.22 -1.19
CA ILE A 99 16.29 -6.81 0.09
C ILE A 99 15.38 -8.01 -0.14
N SER A 100 14.38 -7.88 -1.03
CA SER A 100 13.51 -9.00 -1.39
C SER A 100 14.32 -10.21 -1.86
N THR A 101 15.32 -9.99 -2.73
CA THR A 101 16.24 -11.06 -3.16
C THR A 101 17.00 -11.67 -1.99
N ASN A 102 17.57 -10.85 -1.10
CA ASN A 102 18.32 -11.33 0.08
C ASN A 102 17.44 -12.15 1.02
N LEU A 103 16.25 -11.66 1.34
CA LEU A 103 15.28 -12.33 2.22
C LEU A 103 14.93 -13.73 1.69
N VAL A 104 14.66 -13.87 0.39
CA VAL A 104 14.24 -15.15 -0.17
C VAL A 104 15.39 -16.11 -0.44
N THR A 105 16.59 -15.60 -0.80
CA THR A 105 17.71 -16.46 -1.22
C THR A 105 18.70 -16.74 -0.10
N GLN A 106 19.02 -15.77 0.75
CA GLN A 106 20.01 -15.91 1.83
C GLN A 106 19.33 -16.23 3.15
N SER A 107 18.35 -15.41 3.56
CA SER A 107 17.66 -15.59 4.83
C SER A 107 16.66 -16.74 4.81
N LYS A 108 16.21 -17.16 3.61
CA LYS A 108 15.25 -18.26 3.42
C LYS A 108 13.95 -18.04 4.17
N VAL A 109 13.42 -16.81 4.13
CA VAL A 109 12.14 -16.51 4.78
C VAL A 109 10.97 -17.24 4.11
N ALA A 110 9.95 -17.55 4.90
CA ALA A 110 8.74 -18.23 4.43
C ALA A 110 7.67 -17.25 3.88
N ALA A 111 7.75 -15.98 4.28
CA ALA A 111 6.90 -14.91 3.78
C ALA A 111 7.62 -13.56 3.95
N ILE A 112 7.21 -12.54 3.19
CA ILE A 112 7.64 -11.15 3.34
C ILE A 112 6.43 -10.29 3.71
N VAL A 113 6.59 -9.40 4.69
CA VAL A 113 5.65 -8.33 5.02
C VAL A 113 6.30 -6.99 4.65
N GLY A 114 5.57 -6.15 3.91
CA GLY A 114 6.11 -4.96 3.26
C GLY A 114 6.49 -5.21 1.79
N PRO A 115 6.95 -4.19 1.05
CA PRO A 115 7.08 -2.78 1.43
C PRO A 115 5.76 -2.04 1.68
N ALA A 116 5.86 -0.81 2.22
CA ALA A 116 4.72 0.07 2.45
C ALA A 116 4.26 0.75 1.16
N THR A 117 5.17 1.31 0.38
CA THR A 117 4.85 2.11 -0.80
C THR A 117 4.60 1.26 -2.04
N SER A 118 3.73 1.74 -2.93
CA SER A 118 3.39 1.04 -4.18
C SER A 118 4.61 0.84 -5.09
N GLY A 119 5.48 1.84 -5.21
CA GLY A 119 6.68 1.76 -6.04
C GLY A 119 7.69 0.73 -5.53
N ALA A 120 7.94 0.68 -4.22
CA ALA A 120 8.82 -0.32 -3.60
C ALA A 120 8.23 -1.73 -3.70
N THR A 121 6.91 -1.88 -3.51
CA THR A 121 6.20 -3.16 -3.67
C THR A 121 6.32 -3.70 -5.09
N ALA A 122 6.09 -2.85 -6.10
CA ALA A 122 6.26 -3.22 -7.51
C ALA A 122 7.68 -3.71 -7.83
N ALA A 123 8.69 -3.09 -7.22
CA ALA A 123 10.08 -3.48 -7.41
C ALA A 123 10.45 -4.79 -6.68
N ALA A 124 9.87 -5.02 -5.49
CA ALA A 124 10.22 -6.17 -4.64
C ALA A 124 9.55 -7.48 -5.09
N VAL A 125 8.34 -7.42 -5.67
CA VAL A 125 7.48 -8.59 -5.90
C VAL A 125 8.05 -9.63 -6.86
N ALA A 126 8.77 -9.19 -7.91
CA ALA A 126 9.29 -10.11 -8.94
C ALA A 126 10.24 -11.15 -8.34
N ASN A 127 11.11 -10.74 -7.41
CA ASN A 127 12.09 -11.62 -6.76
C ASN A 127 11.40 -12.60 -5.79
N ALA A 128 10.40 -12.14 -5.05
CA ALA A 128 9.59 -12.98 -4.17
C ALA A 128 8.82 -14.03 -4.97
N THR A 129 8.17 -13.62 -6.06
CA THR A 129 7.43 -14.52 -6.98
C THR A 129 8.34 -15.58 -7.59
N GLN A 130 9.53 -15.19 -8.07
CA GLN A 130 10.49 -16.13 -8.65
C GLN A 130 10.95 -17.20 -7.64
N ALA A 131 11.10 -16.83 -6.38
CA ALA A 131 11.47 -17.74 -5.29
C ALA A 131 10.29 -18.57 -4.76
N GLY A 132 9.06 -18.27 -5.14
CA GLY A 132 7.86 -18.91 -4.60
C GLY A 132 7.58 -18.51 -3.14
N VAL A 133 7.88 -17.27 -2.77
CA VAL A 133 7.67 -16.73 -1.43
C VAL A 133 6.58 -15.65 -1.48
N PRO A 134 5.48 -15.75 -0.71
CA PRO A 134 4.46 -14.73 -0.71
C PRO A 134 4.99 -13.42 -0.10
N LEU A 135 4.58 -12.32 -0.71
CA LEU A 135 4.80 -10.95 -0.24
C LEU A 135 3.43 -10.34 0.03
N ILE A 136 3.20 -9.85 1.23
CA ILE A 136 2.03 -9.05 1.57
C ILE A 136 2.46 -7.61 1.85
N SER A 137 1.99 -6.68 1.02
CA SER A 137 2.13 -5.25 1.30
C SER A 137 0.96 -4.80 2.17
N PRO A 138 1.23 -4.24 3.38
CA PRO A 138 0.16 -3.75 4.23
C PRO A 138 -0.59 -2.56 3.64
N SER A 139 0.11 -1.66 2.96
CA SER A 139 -0.41 -0.33 2.60
C SER A 139 -0.20 0.12 1.16
N ALA A 140 0.42 -0.67 0.28
CA ALA A 140 0.45 -0.33 -1.14
C ALA A 140 -0.96 -0.35 -1.73
N THR A 141 -1.32 0.70 -2.48
CA THR A 141 -2.69 0.94 -2.94
C THR A 141 -2.84 1.02 -4.46
N GLN A 142 -1.74 1.06 -5.21
CA GLN A 142 -1.76 1.22 -6.66
C GLN A 142 -2.58 0.12 -7.34
N ASP A 143 -3.53 0.51 -8.19
CA ASP A 143 -4.32 -0.44 -8.97
C ASP A 143 -3.44 -1.30 -9.88
N GLY A 144 -3.79 -2.58 -9.94
CA GLY A 144 -3.14 -3.53 -10.84
C GLY A 144 -1.78 -4.06 -10.39
N LEU A 145 -1.27 -3.71 -9.21
CA LEU A 145 -0.02 -4.28 -8.67
C LEU A 145 -0.03 -5.81 -8.62
N THR A 146 -1.17 -6.39 -8.26
CA THR A 146 -1.33 -7.84 -8.11
C THR A 146 -1.56 -8.56 -9.44
N LYS A 147 -1.86 -7.83 -10.51
CA LYS A 147 -2.19 -8.43 -11.80
C LYS A 147 -1.03 -9.26 -12.35
N GLY A 148 -1.25 -10.57 -12.48
CA GLY A 148 -0.22 -11.51 -12.92
C GLY A 148 0.87 -11.78 -11.87
N GLN A 149 0.68 -11.36 -10.61
CA GLN A 149 1.62 -11.54 -9.51
C GLN A 149 1.03 -12.51 -8.47
N ASP A 150 1.06 -13.80 -8.76
CA ASP A 150 0.43 -14.85 -7.95
C ASP A 150 0.94 -14.91 -6.48
N PHE A 151 2.05 -14.28 -6.17
CA PHE A 151 2.66 -14.24 -4.84
C PHE A 151 2.55 -12.88 -4.14
N LEU A 152 1.87 -11.90 -4.76
CA LEU A 152 1.59 -10.61 -4.12
C LEU A 152 0.19 -10.58 -3.53
N PHE A 153 0.10 -10.04 -2.32
CA PHE A 153 -1.15 -9.78 -1.60
C PHE A 153 -1.17 -8.33 -1.14
N ILE A 154 -2.32 -7.67 -1.25
CA ILE A 154 -2.51 -6.28 -0.80
C ILE A 154 -3.46 -6.25 0.39
N GLY A 155 -2.96 -5.74 1.53
CA GLY A 155 -3.67 -5.69 2.81
C GLY A 155 -4.65 -4.54 2.97
N THR A 156 -4.77 -3.65 1.98
CA THR A 156 -5.59 -2.43 2.03
C THR A 156 -6.40 -2.23 0.76
N PHE A 157 -7.14 -1.12 0.65
CA PHE A 157 -7.92 -0.71 -0.52
C PHE A 157 -7.04 -0.14 -1.65
N GLN A 158 -7.62 0.07 -2.83
CA GLN A 158 -6.91 0.54 -4.03
C GLN A 158 -7.09 2.05 -4.27
N ASP A 159 -6.19 2.64 -5.09
CA ASP A 159 -6.19 4.06 -5.47
C ASP A 159 -7.47 4.48 -6.18
N SER A 160 -8.01 3.62 -7.05
CA SER A 160 -9.28 3.89 -7.73
C SER A 160 -10.45 4.01 -6.76
N PHE A 161 -10.42 3.29 -5.65
CA PHE A 161 -11.40 3.41 -4.57
C PHE A 161 -11.23 4.74 -3.83
N GLN A 162 -9.99 5.13 -3.51
CA GLN A 162 -9.68 6.39 -2.86
C GLN A 162 -10.12 7.61 -3.69
N GLY A 163 -9.79 7.63 -4.99
CA GLY A 163 -10.17 8.74 -5.87
C GLY A 163 -11.68 8.96 -5.95
N LYS A 164 -12.47 7.88 -5.96
CA LYS A 164 -13.95 7.96 -5.92
C LYS A 164 -14.44 8.51 -4.58
N ILE A 165 -13.89 8.05 -3.46
CA ILE A 165 -14.24 8.56 -2.12
C ILE A 165 -13.95 10.06 -2.04
N ILE A 166 -12.77 10.50 -2.47
CA ILE A 166 -12.39 11.92 -2.46
C ILE A 166 -13.40 12.73 -3.31
N SER A 167 -13.71 12.25 -4.51
CA SER A 167 -14.68 12.89 -5.39
C SER A 167 -16.06 13.02 -4.74
N ASN A 168 -16.57 11.95 -4.15
CA ASN A 168 -17.84 11.93 -3.43
C ASN A 168 -17.84 12.92 -2.25
N TYR A 169 -16.78 12.88 -1.43
CA TYR A 169 -16.66 13.73 -0.25
C TYR A 169 -16.60 15.21 -0.62
N VAL A 170 -15.75 15.56 -1.58
CA VAL A 170 -15.60 16.93 -2.10
C VAL A 170 -16.92 17.45 -2.64
N SER A 171 -17.64 16.65 -3.44
CA SER A 171 -18.90 17.05 -4.06
C SER A 171 -20.05 17.16 -3.07
N ASN A 172 -20.22 16.16 -2.20
CA ASN A 172 -21.44 15.99 -1.41
C ASN A 172 -21.32 16.46 0.04
N LYS A 173 -20.12 16.45 0.63
CA LYS A 173 -19.88 16.91 2.00
C LYS A 173 -19.35 18.34 2.04
N LEU A 174 -18.38 18.65 1.20
CA LEU A 174 -17.83 20.02 1.10
C LEU A 174 -18.64 20.90 0.15
N ASN A 175 -19.61 20.34 -0.59
CA ASN A 175 -20.40 21.02 -1.62
C ASN A 175 -19.53 21.77 -2.64
N ALA A 176 -18.31 21.29 -2.89
CA ALA A 176 -17.37 21.90 -3.81
C ALA A 176 -17.75 21.57 -5.26
N LYS A 177 -17.80 22.60 -6.08
CA LYS A 177 -18.09 22.52 -7.53
C LYS A 177 -16.86 22.81 -8.37
N LYS A 178 -15.90 23.52 -7.81
CA LYS A 178 -14.66 23.93 -8.45
C LYS A 178 -13.48 23.53 -7.57
N VAL A 179 -12.55 22.81 -8.11
CA VAL A 179 -11.38 22.35 -7.35
C VAL A 179 -10.08 22.65 -8.06
N VAL A 180 -9.02 22.76 -7.30
CA VAL A 180 -7.65 22.64 -7.77
C VAL A 180 -7.20 21.21 -7.52
N LEU A 181 -6.64 20.55 -8.52
CA LEU A 181 -5.95 19.28 -8.37
C LEU A 181 -4.45 19.53 -8.39
N TYR A 182 -3.73 19.08 -7.35
CA TYR A 182 -2.29 19.31 -7.23
C TYR A 182 -1.59 17.99 -6.90
N THR A 183 -1.04 17.33 -7.93
CA THR A 183 -0.67 15.91 -7.94
C THR A 183 0.84 15.72 -7.94
N ASP A 184 1.34 14.76 -7.14
CA ASP A 184 2.70 14.23 -7.29
C ASP A 184 2.80 13.44 -8.60
N ASN A 185 3.45 14.02 -9.60
CA ASN A 185 3.62 13.41 -10.91
C ASN A 185 4.79 12.40 -10.99
N SER A 186 5.57 12.26 -9.94
CA SER A 186 6.63 11.25 -9.84
C SER A 186 6.14 9.91 -9.31
N SER A 187 4.95 9.87 -8.69
CA SER A 187 4.37 8.70 -8.05
C SER A 187 3.22 8.09 -8.86
N ASP A 188 3.29 6.80 -9.19
CA ASP A 188 2.18 6.10 -9.85
C ASP A 188 0.96 5.96 -8.93
N TYR A 189 1.17 5.85 -7.62
CA TYR A 189 0.14 5.96 -6.59
C TYR A 189 -0.66 7.27 -6.73
N ALA A 190 0.01 8.42 -6.67
CA ALA A 190 -0.65 9.71 -6.74
C ALA A 190 -1.35 9.94 -8.09
N LYS A 191 -0.72 9.51 -9.19
CA LYS A 191 -1.33 9.55 -10.54
C LYS A 191 -2.59 8.69 -10.63
N GLY A 192 -2.59 7.51 -10.01
CA GLY A 192 -3.75 6.60 -9.95
C GLY A 192 -4.94 7.26 -9.25
N ILE A 193 -4.72 7.85 -8.08
CA ILE A 193 -5.75 8.59 -7.33
C ILE A 193 -6.26 9.79 -8.14
N ALA A 194 -5.34 10.60 -8.68
CA ALA A 194 -5.70 11.77 -9.48
C ALA A 194 -6.53 11.39 -10.71
N LYS A 195 -6.18 10.30 -11.38
CA LYS A 195 -6.95 9.77 -12.51
C LYS A 195 -8.36 9.37 -12.06
N SER A 196 -8.47 8.56 -11.00
CA SER A 196 -9.77 8.12 -10.49
C SER A 196 -10.63 9.29 -10.01
N PHE A 197 -10.01 10.29 -9.39
CA PHE A 197 -10.70 11.53 -9.01
C PHE A 197 -11.25 12.26 -10.25
N ARG A 198 -10.43 12.49 -11.29
CA ARG A 198 -10.87 13.15 -12.54
C ARG A 198 -12.01 12.39 -13.20
N ASP A 199 -11.94 11.08 -13.25
CA ASP A 199 -12.96 10.22 -13.88
C ASP A 199 -14.30 10.25 -13.11
N SER A 200 -14.29 10.58 -11.82
CA SER A 200 -15.45 10.52 -10.93
C SER A 200 -16.02 11.89 -10.54
N PHE A 201 -15.20 12.94 -10.60
CA PHE A 201 -15.62 14.29 -10.19
C PHE A 201 -16.44 14.96 -11.27
N SER A 202 -17.68 15.35 -10.95
CA SER A 202 -18.60 15.98 -11.88
C SER A 202 -18.47 17.52 -11.93
N GLY A 203 -17.68 18.12 -11.03
CA GLY A 203 -17.43 19.56 -11.00
C GLY A 203 -16.31 19.99 -11.96
N GLU A 204 -15.84 21.21 -11.82
CA GLU A 204 -14.79 21.81 -12.64
C GLU A 204 -13.42 21.71 -11.93
N ILE A 205 -12.41 21.23 -12.62
CA ILE A 205 -11.01 21.31 -12.20
C ILE A 205 -10.44 22.60 -12.79
N VAL A 206 -10.44 23.69 -12.00
CA VAL A 206 -10.05 25.03 -12.45
C VAL A 206 -8.54 25.22 -12.58
N ALA A 207 -7.76 24.33 -11.99
CA ALA A 207 -6.33 24.22 -12.17
C ALA A 207 -5.88 22.76 -11.90
N ASP A 208 -4.92 22.31 -12.70
CA ASP A 208 -4.30 21.00 -12.60
C ASP A 208 -2.78 21.22 -12.54
N GLU A 209 -2.26 21.32 -11.31
CA GLU A 209 -0.85 21.60 -11.04
C GLU A 209 -0.16 20.29 -10.61
N THR A 210 1.14 20.22 -10.82
CA THR A 210 1.93 19.04 -10.46
C THR A 210 3.19 19.42 -9.70
N PHE A 211 3.67 18.50 -8.89
CA PHE A 211 4.96 18.53 -8.23
C PHE A 211 5.66 17.17 -8.36
N VAL A 212 6.87 17.05 -7.89
CA VAL A 212 7.60 15.78 -7.80
C VAL A 212 8.14 15.56 -6.39
N ALA A 213 8.39 14.30 -6.05
CA ALA A 213 8.99 13.95 -4.76
C ALA A 213 10.31 14.71 -4.56
N GLY A 214 10.49 15.24 -3.35
CA GLY A 214 11.65 16.06 -2.98
C GLY A 214 11.49 17.55 -3.22
N ASP A 215 10.42 18.00 -3.88
CA ASP A 215 10.14 19.44 -4.00
C ASP A 215 9.93 20.08 -2.63
N THR A 216 10.42 21.30 -2.48
CA THR A 216 10.35 22.06 -1.22
C THR A 216 9.68 23.41 -1.34
N ASP A 217 9.56 23.94 -2.56
CA ASP A 217 8.96 25.24 -2.85
C ASP A 217 7.78 25.09 -3.81
N PHE A 218 6.59 25.44 -3.34
CA PHE A 218 5.33 25.35 -4.05
C PHE A 218 4.71 26.71 -4.34
N GLN A 219 5.41 27.80 -3.99
CA GLN A 219 4.89 29.18 -4.06
C GLN A 219 4.47 29.57 -5.48
N ALA A 220 5.21 29.13 -6.50
CA ALA A 220 4.89 29.45 -7.88
C ALA A 220 3.51 28.89 -8.31
N ALA A 221 3.23 27.63 -8.01
CA ALA A 221 1.94 27.00 -8.29
C ALA A 221 0.83 27.61 -7.41
N LEU A 222 1.10 27.81 -6.12
CA LEU A 222 0.13 28.43 -5.20
C LEU A 222 -0.22 29.86 -5.60
N THR A 223 0.74 30.65 -6.12
CA THR A 223 0.47 31.99 -6.65
C THR A 223 -0.46 31.97 -7.86
N LYS A 224 -0.30 31.00 -8.77
CA LYS A 224 -1.18 30.86 -9.94
C LYS A 224 -2.63 30.56 -9.57
N ILE A 225 -2.85 29.85 -8.45
CA ILE A 225 -4.18 29.44 -8.03
C ILE A 225 -4.82 30.38 -7.02
N LYS A 226 -4.04 31.16 -6.26
CA LYS A 226 -4.50 31.98 -5.13
C LYS A 226 -5.73 32.84 -5.45
N ASP A 227 -5.73 33.48 -6.62
CA ASP A 227 -6.80 34.41 -7.04
C ASP A 227 -7.87 33.74 -7.91
N LYS A 228 -7.81 32.41 -8.08
CA LYS A 228 -8.87 31.66 -8.81
C LYS A 228 -10.05 31.40 -7.89
N ASP A 229 -11.22 31.31 -8.51
CA ASP A 229 -12.44 30.90 -7.83
C ASP A 229 -12.49 29.36 -7.72
N PHE A 230 -12.20 28.83 -6.54
CA PHE A 230 -12.28 27.39 -6.23
C PHE A 230 -12.73 27.14 -4.79
N ASP A 231 -13.25 25.95 -4.54
CA ASP A 231 -13.84 25.54 -3.28
C ASP A 231 -12.91 24.67 -2.42
N ALA A 232 -12.06 23.84 -3.05
CA ALA A 232 -11.14 22.93 -2.37
C ALA A 232 -9.88 22.68 -3.22
N ILE A 233 -8.81 22.22 -2.55
CA ILE A 233 -7.60 21.68 -3.19
C ILE A 233 -7.56 20.19 -2.91
N VAL A 234 -7.41 19.36 -3.94
CA VAL A 234 -7.19 17.92 -3.84
C VAL A 234 -5.70 17.66 -4.08
N VAL A 235 -5.05 17.00 -3.10
CA VAL A 235 -3.59 16.77 -3.12
C VAL A 235 -3.31 15.26 -3.03
N PRO A 236 -3.29 14.53 -4.17
CA PRO A 236 -2.75 13.19 -4.23
C PRO A 236 -1.22 13.22 -4.10
N GLY A 237 -0.70 12.63 -3.04
CA GLY A 237 0.73 12.64 -2.74
C GLY A 237 1.02 12.14 -1.33
N TYR A 238 2.29 12.17 -0.97
CA TYR A 238 2.76 11.73 0.34
C TYR A 238 2.89 12.90 1.33
N TYR A 239 3.00 12.57 2.60
CA TYR A 239 2.94 13.52 3.72
C TYR A 239 3.97 14.66 3.66
N THR A 240 5.16 14.38 3.13
CA THR A 240 6.26 15.36 3.12
C THR A 240 5.93 16.58 2.27
N GLU A 241 5.60 16.37 1.01
CA GLU A 241 5.26 17.43 0.07
C GLU A 241 3.89 18.02 0.37
N ALA A 242 2.88 17.16 0.62
CA ALA A 242 1.54 17.61 0.98
C ALA A 242 1.53 18.51 2.23
N GLY A 243 2.29 18.16 3.27
CA GLY A 243 2.42 19.01 4.46
C GLY A 243 3.06 20.36 4.16
N LYS A 244 4.11 20.40 3.33
CA LYS A 244 4.75 21.66 2.88
C LYS A 244 3.79 22.49 2.01
N ILE A 245 3.01 21.85 1.13
CA ILE A 245 1.96 22.53 0.34
C ILE A 245 0.96 23.19 1.29
N VAL A 246 0.46 22.47 2.29
CA VAL A 246 -0.44 23.03 3.31
C VAL A 246 0.20 24.21 4.01
N ASN A 247 1.44 24.05 4.48
CA ASN A 247 2.18 25.12 5.16
C ASN A 247 2.26 26.40 4.32
N GLN A 248 2.68 26.26 3.06
CA GLN A 248 2.84 27.40 2.17
C GLN A 248 1.49 27.98 1.74
N ALA A 249 0.50 27.17 1.43
CA ALA A 249 -0.86 27.63 1.09
C ALA A 249 -1.46 28.49 2.21
N ARG A 250 -1.44 28.01 3.47
CA ARG A 250 -1.92 28.75 4.63
C ARG A 250 -1.12 30.03 4.86
N GLY A 251 0.22 29.98 4.66
CA GLY A 251 1.11 31.16 4.72
C GLY A 251 0.78 32.23 3.68
N MET A 252 0.17 31.87 2.58
CA MET A 252 -0.28 32.78 1.51
C MET A 252 -1.75 33.21 1.65
N GLY A 253 -2.45 32.78 2.72
CA GLY A 253 -3.86 33.09 2.97
C GLY A 253 -4.85 32.23 2.17
N ILE A 254 -4.43 31.05 1.69
CA ILE A 254 -5.33 30.08 1.06
C ILE A 254 -5.91 29.18 2.16
N ASP A 255 -7.14 29.50 2.62
CA ASP A 255 -7.78 28.82 3.75
C ASP A 255 -8.84 27.78 3.32
N LYS A 256 -8.92 27.50 2.02
CA LYS A 256 -9.84 26.50 1.46
C LYS A 256 -9.56 25.10 2.00
N PRO A 257 -10.57 24.21 2.06
CA PRO A 257 -10.36 22.80 2.37
C PRO A 257 -9.24 22.18 1.53
N ILE A 258 -8.39 21.38 2.17
CA ILE A 258 -7.41 20.55 1.48
C ILE A 258 -7.76 19.09 1.73
N VAL A 259 -7.92 18.32 0.66
CA VAL A 259 -8.34 16.92 0.71
C VAL A 259 -7.24 16.05 0.11
N GLY A 260 -6.79 15.06 0.87
CA GLY A 260 -5.80 14.11 0.43
C GLY A 260 -6.25 12.66 0.56
N ALA A 261 -5.37 11.77 0.16
CA ALA A 261 -5.54 10.34 0.26
C ALA A 261 -4.90 9.78 1.55
N ASP A 262 -4.74 8.47 1.62
CA ASP A 262 -4.14 7.79 2.77
C ASP A 262 -2.67 8.19 3.01
N GLY A 263 -1.96 8.65 2.01
CA GLY A 263 -0.60 9.18 2.13
C GLY A 263 -0.45 10.42 3.03
N LEU A 264 -1.54 11.03 3.51
CA LEU A 264 -1.49 12.12 4.49
C LEU A 264 -1.52 11.63 5.95
N ASN A 265 -1.69 10.32 6.18
CA ASN A 265 -1.65 9.80 7.54
C ASN A 265 -0.24 9.88 8.14
N GLY A 266 -0.16 10.24 9.41
CA GLY A 266 1.08 10.26 10.18
C GLY A 266 1.34 11.60 10.86
N ALA A 267 2.10 11.54 11.96
CA ALA A 267 2.47 12.75 12.71
C ALA A 267 3.39 13.67 11.91
N GLU A 268 4.15 13.11 10.98
CA GLU A 268 5.11 13.83 10.14
C GLU A 268 4.43 14.79 9.15
N PHE A 269 3.21 14.49 8.71
CA PHE A 269 2.41 15.45 7.96
C PHE A 269 2.21 16.75 8.76
N VAL A 270 1.88 16.63 10.05
CA VAL A 270 1.70 17.79 10.94
C VAL A 270 3.03 18.51 11.19
N GLN A 271 4.16 17.78 11.24
CA GLN A 271 5.49 18.40 11.37
C GLN A 271 5.82 19.26 10.14
N GLN A 272 5.47 18.81 8.93
CA GLN A 272 5.70 19.58 7.70
C GLN A 272 4.71 20.75 7.54
N ALA A 273 3.45 20.53 7.87
CA ALA A 273 2.40 21.55 7.76
C ALA A 273 2.46 22.61 8.89
N THR A 274 3.00 22.28 10.03
CA THR A 274 2.83 22.84 11.38
C THR A 274 1.41 22.63 11.93
N ALA A 275 1.31 22.44 13.25
CA ALA A 275 0.01 22.16 13.87
C ALA A 275 -1.03 23.27 13.60
N GLU A 276 -0.62 24.53 13.73
CA GLU A 276 -1.49 25.70 13.49
C GLU A 276 -2.05 25.73 12.05
N ARG A 277 -1.25 25.35 11.07
CA ARG A 277 -1.61 25.37 9.63
C ARG A 277 -2.27 24.10 9.15
N ALA A 278 -2.12 22.98 9.88
CA ALA A 278 -2.81 21.73 9.61
C ALA A 278 -4.28 21.82 10.08
N THR A 279 -5.04 22.72 9.46
CA THR A 279 -6.42 23.02 9.74
C THR A 279 -7.25 22.95 8.47
N ASN A 280 -8.51 22.49 8.57
CA ASN A 280 -9.41 22.29 7.43
C ASN A 280 -8.81 21.28 6.44
N ILE A 281 -8.26 20.17 6.97
CA ILE A 281 -7.63 19.09 6.22
C ILE A 281 -8.49 17.84 6.33
N TYR A 282 -8.69 17.17 5.21
CA TYR A 282 -9.44 15.92 5.10
C TYR A 282 -8.61 14.87 4.39
N PHE A 283 -8.61 13.64 4.91
CA PHE A 283 -7.83 12.58 4.27
C PHE A 283 -8.39 11.19 4.57
N ILE A 284 -8.08 10.24 3.70
CA ILE A 284 -8.53 8.85 3.84
C ILE A 284 -7.64 8.11 4.84
N SER A 285 -8.25 7.21 5.60
CA SER A 285 -7.55 6.28 6.49
C SER A 285 -8.20 4.90 6.44
N GLY A 286 -7.41 3.85 6.53
CA GLY A 286 -7.88 2.46 6.66
C GLY A 286 -8.20 2.06 8.10
N PHE A 287 -7.93 2.94 9.07
CA PHE A 287 -8.13 2.69 10.48
C PHE A 287 -8.53 3.98 11.20
N ALA A 288 -9.53 3.89 12.07
CA ALA A 288 -9.97 5.01 12.91
C ALA A 288 -10.04 4.55 14.37
N THR A 289 -9.66 5.43 15.28
CA THR A 289 -9.63 5.14 16.73
C THR A 289 -10.90 5.56 17.45
N THR A 290 -11.81 6.23 16.76
CA THR A 290 -12.99 6.88 17.36
C THR A 290 -14.32 6.40 16.79
N VAL A 291 -14.32 5.67 15.68
CA VAL A 291 -15.52 5.19 14.97
C VAL A 291 -15.39 3.70 14.72
N ASP A 292 -16.46 2.94 14.99
CA ASP A 292 -16.58 1.50 14.73
C ASP A 292 -15.43 0.64 15.30
N VAL A 293 -14.88 1.03 16.44
CA VAL A 293 -13.73 0.39 17.05
C VAL A 293 -14.14 -0.95 17.67
N SER A 294 -13.75 -2.05 17.02
CA SER A 294 -13.98 -3.41 17.52
C SER A 294 -13.18 -3.70 18.81
N ASP A 295 -13.57 -4.74 19.55
CA ASP A 295 -12.83 -5.11 20.76
C ASP A 295 -11.38 -5.55 20.45
N LYS A 296 -11.14 -6.14 19.27
CA LYS A 296 -9.78 -6.43 18.79
C LYS A 296 -8.99 -5.13 18.55
N ALA A 297 -9.61 -4.13 17.94
CA ALA A 297 -8.98 -2.84 17.71
C ALA A 297 -8.68 -2.11 19.03
N LYS A 298 -9.58 -2.18 20.03
CA LYS A 298 -9.33 -1.63 21.38
C LYS A 298 -8.12 -2.32 22.04
N ALA A 299 -8.08 -3.65 22.02
CA ALA A 299 -6.96 -4.40 22.59
C ALA A 299 -5.63 -4.08 21.88
N PHE A 300 -5.64 -3.92 20.56
CA PHE A 300 -4.47 -3.46 19.80
C PHE A 300 -4.03 -2.06 20.22
N LEU A 301 -4.95 -1.10 20.32
CA LEU A 301 -4.66 0.27 20.76
C LEU A 301 -4.00 0.30 22.15
N GLU A 302 -4.54 -0.46 23.10
CA GLU A 302 -4.00 -0.56 24.46
C GLU A 302 -2.59 -1.18 24.45
N ALA A 303 -2.40 -2.29 23.74
CA ALA A 303 -1.11 -2.96 23.65
C ALA A 303 -0.05 -2.10 22.94
N TYR A 304 -0.42 -1.42 21.86
CA TYR A 304 0.48 -0.54 21.12
C TYR A 304 0.94 0.64 21.97
N ARG A 305 -0.01 1.33 22.62
CA ARG A 305 0.27 2.44 23.55
C ARG A 305 1.16 2.00 24.72
N ALA A 306 0.88 0.83 25.28
CA ALA A 306 1.67 0.28 26.40
C ALA A 306 3.13 -0.01 25.99
N LYS A 307 3.35 -0.45 24.73
CA LYS A 307 4.69 -0.80 24.24
C LYS A 307 5.47 0.41 23.74
N TYR A 308 4.81 1.32 23.00
CA TYR A 308 5.51 2.39 22.26
C TYR A 308 5.26 3.80 22.83
N ASN A 309 4.34 3.95 23.79
CA ASN A 309 3.95 5.24 24.39
C ASN A 309 3.46 6.27 23.36
N GLU A 310 2.82 5.81 22.30
CA GLU A 310 2.25 6.62 21.23
C GLU A 310 0.97 5.96 20.68
N ASP A 311 0.16 6.70 19.92
CA ASP A 311 -0.99 6.16 19.20
C ASP A 311 -0.53 5.48 17.89
N PRO A 312 -1.10 4.31 17.53
CA PRO A 312 -0.80 3.70 16.26
C PRO A 312 -1.40 4.48 15.09
N SER A 313 -0.64 4.57 14.00
CA SER A 313 -1.16 5.02 12.71
C SER A 313 -1.96 3.92 12.02
N THR A 314 -2.66 4.27 10.92
CA THR A 314 -3.29 3.26 10.04
C THR A 314 -2.27 2.24 9.53
N PHE A 315 -1.04 2.65 9.24
CA PHE A 315 0.03 1.79 8.74
C PHE A 315 0.43 0.73 9.76
N ALA A 316 0.56 1.11 11.04
CA ALA A 316 0.81 0.16 12.12
C ALA A 316 -0.29 -0.89 12.24
N ALA A 317 -1.56 -0.47 12.14
CA ALA A 317 -2.70 -1.38 12.23
C ALA A 317 -2.78 -2.34 11.03
N LEU A 318 -2.50 -1.85 9.81
CA LEU A 318 -2.47 -2.68 8.59
C LEU A 318 -1.33 -3.71 8.61
N ALA A 319 -0.14 -3.31 9.06
CA ALA A 319 1.00 -4.23 9.18
C ALA A 319 0.79 -5.28 10.29
N TYR A 320 0.17 -4.88 11.40
CA TYR A 320 -0.25 -5.81 12.46
C TYR A 320 -1.18 -6.90 11.89
N ASP A 321 -2.23 -6.51 11.16
CA ASP A 321 -3.13 -7.46 10.52
C ASP A 321 -2.42 -8.33 9.48
N SER A 322 -1.48 -7.76 8.72
CA SER A 322 -0.71 -8.49 7.70
C SER A 322 0.11 -9.63 8.30
N VAL A 323 0.74 -9.40 9.47
CA VAL A 323 1.46 -10.47 10.19
C VAL A 323 0.50 -11.56 10.66
N TYR A 324 -0.68 -11.21 11.20
CA TYR A 324 -1.69 -12.20 11.60
C TYR A 324 -2.25 -12.99 10.41
N LEU A 325 -2.42 -12.36 9.24
CA LEU A 325 -2.80 -13.04 8.00
C LEU A 325 -1.75 -14.08 7.61
N VAL A 326 -0.47 -13.70 7.59
CA VAL A 326 0.65 -14.62 7.33
C VAL A 326 0.69 -15.73 8.37
N ALA A 327 0.57 -15.39 9.65
CA ALA A 327 0.58 -16.37 10.74
C ALA A 327 -0.56 -17.39 10.62
N ASN A 328 -1.76 -16.93 10.28
CA ASN A 328 -2.89 -17.82 10.05
C ASN A 328 -2.68 -18.73 8.84
N ALA A 329 -2.13 -18.21 7.76
CA ALA A 329 -1.81 -18.97 6.55
C ALA A 329 -0.64 -19.96 6.74
N ALA A 330 0.24 -19.70 7.70
CA ALA A 330 1.38 -20.57 8.01
C ALA A 330 1.02 -21.81 8.82
N LYS A 331 -0.19 -21.89 9.39
CA LYS A 331 -0.66 -23.09 10.12
C LYS A 331 -0.65 -24.31 9.21
N GLY A 332 0.06 -25.35 9.61
CA GLY A 332 0.20 -26.60 8.86
C GLY A 332 1.01 -26.50 7.57
N ALA A 333 1.51 -25.30 7.21
CA ALA A 333 2.32 -25.10 6.02
C ALA A 333 3.70 -25.76 6.15
N LYS A 334 4.18 -26.36 5.07
CA LYS A 334 5.52 -26.97 4.95
C LYS A 334 6.45 -26.13 4.08
N THR A 335 5.89 -25.33 3.22
CA THR A 335 6.63 -24.46 2.28
C THR A 335 6.00 -23.07 2.24
N SER A 336 6.74 -22.10 1.73
CA SER A 336 6.21 -20.75 1.43
C SER A 336 5.08 -20.77 0.39
N VAL A 337 5.09 -21.76 -0.52
CA VAL A 337 4.00 -21.95 -1.48
C VAL A 337 2.70 -22.37 -0.78
N ASP A 338 2.79 -23.20 0.27
CA ASP A 338 1.61 -23.55 1.09
C ASP A 338 1.03 -22.30 1.76
N ILE A 339 1.91 -21.42 2.31
CA ILE A 339 1.49 -20.15 2.91
C ILE A 339 0.78 -19.28 1.87
N LYS A 340 1.35 -19.14 0.68
CA LYS A 340 0.71 -18.41 -0.45
C LYS A 340 -0.68 -18.97 -0.77
N ASN A 341 -0.78 -20.29 -0.90
CA ASN A 341 -2.04 -20.94 -1.24
C ASN A 341 -3.10 -20.80 -0.12
N ASN A 342 -2.68 -20.75 1.14
CA ASN A 342 -3.55 -20.52 2.27
C ASN A 342 -3.97 -19.04 2.36
N LEU A 343 -3.06 -18.09 2.12
CA LEU A 343 -3.39 -16.65 2.00
C LEU A 343 -4.46 -16.42 0.94
N ALA A 344 -4.30 -16.99 -0.26
CA ALA A 344 -5.26 -16.85 -1.35
C ALA A 344 -6.68 -17.37 -1.02
N LYS A 345 -6.81 -18.22 -0.01
CA LYS A 345 -8.10 -18.75 0.47
C LYS A 345 -8.70 -17.96 1.62
N THR A 346 -8.01 -16.91 2.07
CA THR A 346 -8.48 -16.11 3.21
C THR A 346 -9.80 -15.44 2.89
N GLN A 347 -10.81 -15.75 3.70
CA GLN A 347 -12.12 -15.13 3.66
C GLN A 347 -12.56 -14.75 5.07
N ASN A 348 -13.13 -13.56 5.21
CA ASN A 348 -13.70 -13.06 6.45
C ASN A 348 -12.72 -13.06 7.65
N PHE A 349 -11.43 -12.84 7.39
CA PHE A 349 -10.47 -12.67 8.48
C PHE A 349 -10.79 -11.38 9.23
N GLU A 350 -11.07 -11.50 10.51
CA GLU A 350 -11.36 -10.34 11.36
C GLU A 350 -10.07 -9.79 11.97
N GLY A 351 -9.58 -8.70 11.39
CA GLY A 351 -8.43 -7.93 11.84
C GLY A 351 -8.83 -6.74 12.71
N VAL A 352 -7.82 -5.98 13.15
CA VAL A 352 -8.01 -4.70 13.86
C VAL A 352 -8.46 -3.59 12.93
N THR A 353 -8.14 -3.70 11.63
CA THR A 353 -8.59 -2.80 10.56
C THR A 353 -9.89 -3.27 9.90
N GLY A 354 -10.66 -4.12 10.57
CA GLY A 354 -11.89 -4.72 10.04
C GLY A 354 -11.65 -6.03 9.31
N GLN A 355 -12.66 -6.43 8.53
CA GLN A 355 -12.66 -7.72 7.86
C GLN A 355 -11.78 -7.70 6.61
N THR A 356 -11.02 -8.77 6.38
CA THR A 356 -10.20 -8.99 5.19
C THR A 356 -10.62 -10.27 4.46
N SER A 357 -10.85 -10.17 3.17
CA SER A 357 -11.01 -11.29 2.24
C SER A 357 -10.23 -10.95 0.98
N PHE A 358 -9.46 -11.91 0.47
CA PHE A 358 -8.78 -11.70 -0.81
C PHE A 358 -9.67 -12.15 -1.98
N ASP A 359 -9.69 -11.35 -3.03
CA ASP A 359 -10.29 -11.72 -4.32
C ASP A 359 -9.35 -12.62 -5.16
N ALA A 360 -9.77 -12.94 -6.39
CA ALA A 360 -8.99 -13.79 -7.29
C ALA A 360 -7.63 -13.20 -7.70
N ASP A 361 -7.49 -11.88 -7.63
CA ASP A 361 -6.27 -11.14 -7.92
C ASP A 361 -5.48 -10.76 -6.65
N HIS A 362 -5.86 -11.31 -5.49
CA HIS A 362 -5.24 -11.07 -4.19
C HIS A 362 -5.35 -9.62 -3.67
N ASN A 363 -6.33 -8.87 -4.16
CA ASN A 363 -6.68 -7.58 -3.57
C ASN A 363 -7.72 -7.77 -2.47
N THR A 364 -7.83 -6.78 -1.59
CA THR A 364 -8.88 -6.77 -0.57
C THR A 364 -9.77 -5.53 -0.69
N VAL A 365 -11.03 -5.67 -0.28
CA VAL A 365 -11.95 -4.55 -0.08
C VAL A 365 -12.00 -4.27 1.41
N LYS A 366 -11.67 -3.06 1.81
CA LYS A 366 -11.69 -2.61 3.19
C LYS A 366 -12.59 -1.40 3.38
N THR A 367 -13.07 -1.23 4.61
CA THR A 367 -13.69 0.03 5.02
C THR A 367 -12.65 1.14 5.01
N ALA A 368 -13.02 2.28 4.46
CA ALA A 368 -12.22 3.50 4.53
C ALA A 368 -12.95 4.53 5.40
N TYR A 369 -12.18 5.40 6.01
CA TYR A 369 -12.67 6.51 6.81
C TYR A 369 -12.17 7.82 6.22
N MET A 370 -13.03 8.84 6.20
CA MET A 370 -12.62 10.22 5.97
C MET A 370 -12.31 10.85 7.32
N MET A 371 -11.07 11.25 7.47
CA MET A 371 -10.57 11.92 8.69
C MET A 371 -10.68 13.41 8.53
N THR A 372 -11.09 14.12 9.58
CA THR A 372 -11.09 15.59 9.67
C THR A 372 -10.00 16.03 10.64
N MET A 373 -9.09 16.87 10.17
CA MET A 373 -7.99 17.41 10.98
C MET A 373 -8.08 18.92 11.09
N ASN A 374 -7.98 19.41 12.34
CA ASN A 374 -7.84 20.83 12.67
C ASN A 374 -6.77 21.01 13.72
N ASN A 375 -6.01 22.09 13.61
CA ASN A 375 -4.88 22.41 14.50
C ASN A 375 -3.94 21.21 14.74
N GLY A 376 -3.66 20.46 13.66
CA GLY A 376 -2.78 19.29 13.70
C GLY A 376 -3.35 18.06 14.43
N LYS A 377 -4.65 18.07 14.78
CA LYS A 377 -5.31 16.96 15.48
C LYS A 377 -6.46 16.42 14.65
N VAL A 378 -6.56 15.11 14.59
CA VAL A 378 -7.74 14.45 14.06
C VAL A 378 -8.88 14.60 15.07
N GLU A 379 -9.92 15.35 14.70
CA GLU A 379 -11.08 15.63 15.55
C GLU A 379 -12.26 14.71 15.27
N ALA A 380 -12.38 14.23 14.03
CA ALA A 380 -13.47 13.36 13.61
C ALA A 380 -13.03 12.36 12.57
N ALA A 381 -13.75 11.26 12.50
CA ALA A 381 -13.70 10.27 11.44
C ALA A 381 -15.13 9.86 11.07
N GLU A 382 -15.38 9.64 9.79
CA GLU A 382 -16.66 9.08 9.33
C GLU A 382 -16.38 7.98 8.29
N VAL A 383 -17.25 6.96 8.25
CA VAL A 383 -17.15 5.91 7.24
C VAL A 383 -17.30 6.53 5.86
N ALA A 384 -16.28 6.35 5.02
CA ALA A 384 -16.23 6.89 3.67
C ALA A 384 -16.75 5.87 2.65
N LYS A 385 -17.48 6.36 1.66
CA LYS A 385 -18.04 5.55 0.57
C LYS A 385 -17.72 6.18 -0.78
N PRO A 386 -17.42 5.36 -1.82
CA PRO A 386 -17.21 5.84 -3.18
C PRO A 386 -18.48 6.38 -3.83
#